data_ec83dda02e0ca5fe54c72be8091bbd80
#
_entry.id   ec83dda02e0ca5fe54c72be8091bbd80
#
_cell.length_a   1.000
_cell.length_b   1.000
_cell.length_c   1.000
_cell.angle_alpha   90.00
_cell.angle_beta   90.00
_cell.angle_gamma   90.00
#
_symmetry.space_group_name_H-M   'P 1'
#
loop_
_entity.id
_entity.type
_entity.pdbx_description
1 polymer ?
#
loop_
_entity_poly.entity_id
_entity_poly.type
_entity_poly.pdbx_seq_one_letter_code
_entity_poly.pdbx_strand_id
1 'polypeptide(L)'
;MHGKCQSIPGHLCYGFFMQVDLAFGKTGLLVELPEGFQYQVLEARSAQALDDQNAAIEHALDHPIGTLSLTMLAKGKKTAAISVCDITRPAPNRLVLPPVLSRLADAGISRDNVTVLIATGLHRPATEEEIREIVGPDLYGHINVVNHFARNLHEHRYLGTTASGIPVHIDERFMTADLHITLGFIEPHLMLGFSGGRKLIAPGLAAQETIKVIHSPKFMRDARSVEGSIENNPLHQELLEIARMARHDFLVDVSLTRDRRVAKVFAGDAELAHREGTRFVSQVLLEQLESLTDAVITTSAGHPLDMTFYQAVKGVTAASHVVKPGGKILLVAACSEGAGAEEFCQMLSAFPSHQQFLDAILKAPVEVDQWQLEKLALVCQSKQLLFYVPGLPESFRESMWGPVYGSMADAVAGLTEGLPRGAKIAVIPEGPYVLARAGEMAAV
;
A
#
# COMPACT_ATOMS: atom_id res chain seq x y z
N MET A 1 8.89 20.49 -21.22
CA MET A 1 8.50 21.13 -22.51
C MET A 1 8.12 22.56 -22.25
N HIS A 2 8.77 23.50 -22.91
CA HIS A 2 8.51 24.94 -22.73
C HIS A 2 7.21 25.30 -23.46
N GLY A 3 6.17 25.62 -22.73
CA GLY A 3 4.94 26.18 -23.25
C GLY A 3 5.19 27.62 -23.73
N LYS A 4 5.09 27.84 -25.05
CA LYS A 4 5.15 29.16 -25.65
C LYS A 4 3.87 29.95 -25.35
N CYS A 5 4.02 31.06 -24.64
CA CYS A 5 2.99 32.07 -24.46
C CYS A 5 2.73 32.77 -25.80
N GLN A 6 1.50 32.68 -26.37
CA GLN A 6 1.04 33.53 -27.44
C GLN A 6 0.41 34.77 -26.82
N SER A 7 1.04 35.92 -27.01
CA SER A 7 0.53 37.23 -26.60
C SER A 7 -0.59 37.70 -27.52
N ILE A 8 -1.80 37.89 -26.97
CA ILE A 8 -2.90 38.64 -27.58
C ILE A 8 -2.85 40.06 -27.01
N PRO A 9 -2.77 41.10 -27.85
CA PRO A 9 -2.74 42.48 -27.36
C PRO A 9 -4.13 42.92 -26.89
N GLY A 10 -4.26 43.36 -25.64
CA GLY A 10 -5.43 44.10 -25.18
C GLY A 10 -6.15 43.59 -23.93
N HIS A 11 -5.66 42.57 -23.21
CA HIS A 11 -6.26 42.17 -21.94
C HIS A 11 -5.26 42.36 -20.79
N LEU A 12 -5.70 43.00 -19.68
CA LEU A 12 -5.01 43.08 -18.41
C LEU A 12 -4.51 41.71 -18.01
N CYS A 13 -3.18 41.61 -17.77
CA CYS A 13 -2.55 40.43 -17.22
C CYS A 13 -3.12 40.13 -15.84
N TYR A 14 -4.08 39.25 -15.75
CA TYR A 14 -4.38 38.56 -14.51
C TYR A 14 -3.20 37.62 -14.20
N GLY A 15 -2.78 37.59 -12.94
CA GLY A 15 -1.60 36.88 -12.46
C GLY A 15 -1.54 35.41 -12.94
N PHE A 16 -0.35 34.92 -13.21
CA PHE A 16 -0.11 33.53 -13.58
C PHE A 16 -0.39 32.64 -12.38
N PHE A 17 -1.54 31.99 -12.33
CA PHE A 17 -1.80 30.90 -11.41
C PHE A 17 -1.08 29.65 -11.92
N MET A 18 -0.37 28.95 -11.01
CA MET A 18 0.09 27.60 -11.32
C MET A 18 -1.10 26.67 -11.29
N GLN A 19 -1.31 25.86 -12.34
CA GLN A 19 -2.33 24.82 -12.37
C GLN A 19 -1.68 23.46 -12.22
N VAL A 20 -2.27 22.59 -11.41
CA VAL A 20 -1.82 21.21 -11.20
C VAL A 20 -3.00 20.26 -11.27
N ASP A 21 -2.85 19.18 -12.03
CA ASP A 21 -3.81 18.08 -12.07
C ASP A 21 -3.56 17.14 -10.91
N LEU A 22 -4.55 16.98 -10.03
CA LEU A 22 -4.52 16.03 -8.91
C LEU A 22 -5.30 14.76 -9.27
N ALA A 23 -4.78 13.60 -8.89
CA ALA A 23 -5.54 12.35 -8.96
C ALA A 23 -6.72 12.40 -7.98
N PHE A 24 -7.94 12.38 -8.51
CA PHE A 24 -9.18 12.53 -7.75
C PHE A 24 -10.32 11.80 -8.45
N GLY A 25 -10.98 10.88 -7.74
CA GLY A 25 -12.02 10.05 -8.34
C GLY A 25 -11.55 9.39 -9.65
N LYS A 26 -12.43 9.32 -10.64
CA LYS A 26 -12.13 8.72 -11.95
C LYS A 26 -11.62 9.72 -13.00
N THR A 27 -11.75 11.01 -12.73
CA THR A 27 -11.53 12.07 -13.75
C THR A 27 -10.40 13.03 -13.45
N GLY A 28 -9.84 12.99 -12.25
CA GLY A 28 -8.87 13.98 -11.78
C GLY A 28 -9.54 15.28 -11.33
N LEU A 29 -8.74 16.22 -10.84
CA LEU A 29 -9.16 17.55 -10.38
C LEU A 29 -8.07 18.56 -10.70
N LEU A 30 -8.38 19.51 -11.59
CA LEU A 30 -7.51 20.65 -11.88
C LEU A 30 -7.59 21.66 -10.75
N VAL A 31 -6.46 22.02 -10.15
CA VAL A 31 -6.36 22.94 -9.03
C VAL A 31 -5.53 24.14 -9.40
N GLU A 32 -6.06 25.34 -9.12
CA GLU A 32 -5.36 26.60 -9.24
C GLU A 32 -4.67 26.95 -7.92
N LEU A 33 -3.37 27.22 -8.00
CA LEU A 33 -2.52 27.52 -6.84
C LEU A 33 -2.21 29.04 -6.84
N PRO A 34 -2.39 29.73 -5.68
CA PRO A 34 -2.18 31.16 -5.59
C PRO A 34 -0.70 31.55 -5.73
N GLU A 35 -0.45 32.74 -6.21
CA GLU A 35 0.90 33.32 -6.27
C GLU A 35 1.48 33.63 -4.90
N GLY A 36 2.80 33.76 -4.84
CA GLY A 36 3.51 34.17 -3.63
C GLY A 36 4.13 33.05 -2.84
N PHE A 37 4.01 31.80 -3.31
CA PHE A 37 4.60 30.60 -2.70
C PHE A 37 5.56 29.90 -3.66
N GLN A 38 6.43 29.04 -3.13
CA GLN A 38 7.33 28.20 -3.90
C GLN A 38 6.75 26.78 -3.98
N TYR A 39 6.20 26.42 -5.14
CA TYR A 39 5.63 25.10 -5.34
C TYR A 39 6.64 24.12 -5.91
N GLN A 40 6.63 22.89 -5.36
CA GLN A 40 7.36 21.75 -5.89
C GLN A 40 6.39 20.61 -6.09
N VAL A 41 6.17 20.20 -7.35
CA VAL A 41 5.34 19.04 -7.69
C VAL A 41 6.21 17.79 -7.60
N LEU A 42 5.76 16.80 -6.82
CA LEU A 42 6.41 15.50 -6.65
C LEU A 42 5.57 14.47 -7.42
N GLU A 43 6.03 14.11 -8.59
CA GLU A 43 5.33 13.17 -9.45
C GLU A 43 5.67 11.72 -9.10
N ALA A 44 4.70 10.82 -9.27
CA ALA A 44 4.95 9.39 -9.15
C ALA A 44 5.89 8.94 -10.27
N ARG A 45 7.08 8.50 -9.90
CA ARG A 45 8.03 7.89 -10.84
C ARG A 45 7.63 6.45 -11.12
N SER A 46 8.02 5.96 -12.28
CA SER A 46 7.78 4.59 -12.70
C SER A 46 8.94 4.09 -13.53
N ALA A 47 9.32 2.83 -13.32
CA ALA A 47 10.23 2.15 -14.22
C ALA A 47 9.55 1.94 -15.57
N GLN A 48 10.35 1.67 -16.61
CA GLN A 48 9.83 1.28 -17.92
C GLN A 48 9.28 -0.15 -17.86
N ALA A 49 8.19 -0.39 -18.59
CA ALA A 49 7.65 -1.74 -18.73
C ALA A 49 8.63 -2.64 -19.49
N LEU A 50 8.67 -3.92 -19.11
CA LEU A 50 9.38 -4.93 -19.89
C LEU A 50 8.74 -5.10 -21.27
N ASP A 51 9.57 -5.26 -22.31
CA ASP A 51 9.10 -5.52 -23.66
C ASP A 51 8.39 -6.88 -23.75
N ASP A 52 9.02 -7.92 -23.18
CA ASP A 52 8.43 -9.26 -23.05
C ASP A 52 8.35 -9.68 -21.59
N GLN A 53 7.17 -9.47 -21.02
CA GLN A 53 6.88 -9.77 -19.62
C GLN A 53 6.87 -11.30 -19.37
N ASN A 54 6.39 -12.10 -20.33
CA ASN A 54 6.34 -13.55 -20.21
C ASN A 54 7.75 -14.14 -20.17
N ALA A 55 8.61 -13.78 -21.13
CA ALA A 55 9.99 -14.24 -21.14
C ALA A 55 10.74 -13.86 -19.85
N ALA A 56 10.47 -12.67 -19.30
CA ALA A 56 11.10 -12.24 -18.06
C ALA A 56 10.65 -13.07 -16.84
N ILE A 57 9.37 -13.43 -16.76
CA ILE A 57 8.86 -14.30 -15.70
C ILE A 57 9.45 -15.70 -15.82
N GLU A 58 9.44 -16.29 -17.01
CA GLU A 58 10.04 -17.60 -17.28
C GLU A 58 11.52 -17.61 -16.88
N HIS A 59 12.28 -16.60 -17.31
CA HIS A 59 13.69 -16.45 -16.94
C HIS A 59 13.90 -16.38 -15.42
N ALA A 60 13.09 -15.60 -14.70
CA ALA A 60 13.20 -15.45 -13.25
C ALA A 60 12.90 -16.76 -12.50
N LEU A 61 11.99 -17.59 -12.99
CA LEU A 61 11.68 -18.90 -12.41
C LEU A 61 12.82 -19.91 -12.61
N ASP A 62 13.54 -19.81 -13.73
CA ASP A 62 14.67 -20.68 -14.07
C ASP A 62 15.99 -20.22 -13.44
N HIS A 63 16.14 -18.91 -13.18
CA HIS A 63 17.34 -18.28 -12.62
C HIS A 63 16.97 -17.43 -11.37
N PRO A 64 16.44 -18.06 -10.32
CA PRO A 64 15.95 -17.34 -9.17
C PRO A 64 17.08 -16.78 -8.29
N ILE A 65 16.73 -15.78 -7.49
CA ILE A 65 17.61 -15.13 -6.55
C ILE A 65 17.74 -16.01 -5.29
N GLY A 66 18.96 -16.40 -4.96
CA GLY A 66 19.31 -16.99 -3.66
C GLY A 66 18.83 -18.43 -3.40
N THR A 67 18.23 -19.10 -4.38
CA THR A 67 17.75 -20.48 -4.24
C THR A 67 17.82 -21.27 -5.56
N LEU A 68 17.34 -22.52 -5.54
CA LEU A 68 17.21 -23.36 -6.73
C LEU A 68 16.06 -22.90 -7.62
N SER A 69 16.07 -23.25 -8.91
CA SER A 69 14.92 -23.03 -9.81
C SER A 69 13.65 -23.66 -9.23
N LEU A 70 12.49 -23.07 -9.54
CA LEU A 70 11.21 -23.56 -8.98
C LEU A 70 10.99 -25.05 -9.28
N THR A 71 11.32 -25.50 -10.50
CA THR A 71 11.25 -26.92 -10.87
C THR A 71 12.13 -27.79 -10.00
N MET A 72 13.36 -27.36 -9.72
CA MET A 72 14.27 -28.12 -8.87
C MET A 72 13.83 -28.15 -7.40
N LEU A 73 13.29 -27.04 -6.90
CA LEU A 73 12.78 -26.92 -5.54
C LEU A 73 11.52 -27.79 -5.34
N ALA A 74 10.68 -27.90 -6.37
CA ALA A 74 9.46 -28.70 -6.36
C ALA A 74 9.70 -30.21 -6.55
N LYS A 75 10.92 -30.60 -7.00
CA LYS A 75 11.20 -32.02 -7.27
C LYS A 75 11.03 -32.90 -6.02
N GLY A 76 10.23 -33.96 -6.17
CA GLY A 76 9.92 -34.89 -5.09
C GLY A 76 8.83 -34.42 -4.11
N LYS A 77 8.33 -33.19 -4.26
CA LYS A 77 7.15 -32.69 -3.55
C LYS A 77 5.88 -33.24 -4.24
N LYS A 78 4.77 -33.34 -3.49
CA LYS A 78 3.50 -33.87 -3.98
C LYS A 78 2.45 -32.79 -4.15
N THR A 79 2.49 -31.77 -3.29
CA THR A 79 1.49 -30.70 -3.24
C THR A 79 2.16 -29.34 -3.17
N ALA A 80 1.46 -28.31 -3.68
CA ALA A 80 1.89 -26.92 -3.53
C ALA A 80 0.73 -26.01 -3.13
N ALA A 81 1.00 -25.02 -2.31
CA ALA A 81 0.08 -23.94 -1.98
C ALA A 81 0.64 -22.61 -2.48
N ILE A 82 -0.19 -21.86 -3.18
CA ILE A 82 0.18 -20.58 -3.79
C ILE A 82 -0.70 -19.49 -3.18
N SER A 83 -0.12 -18.57 -2.42
CA SER A 83 -0.81 -17.38 -1.93
C SER A 83 -0.75 -16.27 -2.97
N VAL A 84 -1.91 -15.70 -3.34
CA VAL A 84 -2.04 -14.63 -4.32
C VAL A 84 -2.78 -13.43 -3.74
N CYS A 85 -2.55 -12.23 -4.28
CA CYS A 85 -3.27 -11.03 -3.87
C CYS A 85 -4.77 -11.13 -4.19
N ASP A 86 -5.59 -10.51 -3.37
CA ASP A 86 -7.03 -10.32 -3.61
C ASP A 86 -7.28 -9.22 -4.68
N ILE A 87 -8.56 -9.05 -5.07
CA ILE A 87 -8.98 -8.12 -6.13
C ILE A 87 -8.66 -6.65 -5.84
N THR A 88 -8.45 -6.28 -4.57
CA THR A 88 -8.14 -4.90 -4.19
C THR A 88 -6.71 -4.49 -4.57
N ARG A 89 -5.93 -5.41 -5.12
CA ARG A 89 -4.53 -5.20 -5.50
C ARG A 89 -4.32 -5.42 -7.00
N PRO A 90 -3.55 -4.57 -7.68
CA PRO A 90 -3.29 -4.69 -9.13
C PRO A 90 -2.24 -5.76 -9.46
N ALA A 91 -2.19 -6.87 -8.69
CA ALA A 91 -1.22 -7.94 -8.93
C ALA A 91 -1.53 -8.67 -10.24
N PRO A 92 -0.52 -8.92 -11.11
CA PRO A 92 -0.75 -9.56 -12.41
C PRO A 92 -0.81 -11.10 -12.27
N ASN A 93 -1.64 -11.60 -11.36
CA ASN A 93 -1.73 -13.04 -11.04
C ASN A 93 -1.99 -13.90 -12.30
N ARG A 94 -2.86 -13.43 -13.21
CA ARG A 94 -3.16 -14.13 -14.47
C ARG A 94 -1.96 -14.27 -15.41
N LEU A 95 -0.95 -13.41 -15.25
CA LEU A 95 0.29 -13.47 -16.03
C LEU A 95 1.33 -14.38 -15.37
N VAL A 96 1.40 -14.39 -14.03
CA VAL A 96 2.42 -15.10 -13.26
C VAL A 96 2.01 -16.53 -12.93
N LEU A 97 0.73 -16.83 -12.71
CA LEU A 97 0.25 -18.16 -12.36
C LEU A 97 0.55 -19.25 -13.43
N PRO A 98 0.30 -19.03 -14.74
CA PRO A 98 0.50 -20.06 -15.74
C PRO A 98 1.94 -20.60 -15.80
N PRO A 99 3.01 -19.75 -15.87
CA PRO A 99 4.38 -20.26 -15.87
C PRO A 99 4.78 -20.93 -14.55
N VAL A 100 4.28 -20.46 -13.39
CA VAL A 100 4.50 -21.14 -12.10
C VAL A 100 3.89 -22.54 -12.12
N LEU A 101 2.64 -22.66 -12.54
CA LEU A 101 1.95 -23.96 -12.67
C LEU A 101 2.66 -24.91 -13.66
N SER A 102 3.22 -24.39 -14.76
CA SER A 102 4.03 -25.17 -15.70
C SER A 102 5.27 -25.75 -15.03
N ARG A 103 6.04 -24.94 -14.27
CA ARG A 103 7.23 -25.42 -13.53
C ARG A 103 6.91 -26.47 -12.47
N LEU A 104 5.73 -26.34 -11.80
CA LEU A 104 5.26 -27.36 -10.86
C LEU A 104 4.91 -28.65 -11.56
N ALA A 105 4.23 -28.58 -12.73
CA ALA A 105 3.91 -29.75 -13.54
C ALA A 105 5.17 -30.46 -14.06
N ASP A 106 6.18 -29.72 -14.52
CA ASP A 106 7.47 -30.26 -14.95
C ASP A 106 8.21 -30.99 -13.81
N ALA A 107 7.95 -30.59 -12.56
CA ALA A 107 8.49 -31.26 -11.37
C ALA A 107 7.64 -32.46 -10.91
N GLY A 108 6.47 -32.71 -11.52
CA GLY A 108 5.55 -33.81 -11.19
C GLY A 108 4.39 -33.44 -10.27
N ILE A 109 4.17 -32.16 -9.95
CA ILE A 109 3.01 -31.68 -9.18
C ILE A 109 1.90 -31.31 -10.17
N SER A 110 0.86 -32.15 -10.28
CA SER A 110 -0.30 -31.90 -11.15
C SER A 110 -1.13 -30.71 -10.63
N ARG A 111 -1.91 -30.09 -11.50
CA ARG A 111 -2.80 -28.95 -11.13
C ARG A 111 -3.78 -29.30 -10.01
N ASP A 112 -4.25 -30.52 -9.94
CA ASP A 112 -5.17 -31.00 -8.90
C ASP A 112 -4.52 -31.02 -7.50
N ASN A 113 -3.20 -31.03 -7.45
CA ASN A 113 -2.40 -31.03 -6.23
C ASN A 113 -1.86 -29.61 -5.88
N VAL A 114 -2.36 -28.58 -6.58
CA VAL A 114 -2.04 -27.19 -6.30
C VAL A 114 -3.28 -26.49 -5.76
N THR A 115 -3.14 -25.83 -4.61
CA THR A 115 -4.17 -24.94 -4.05
C THR A 115 -3.72 -23.50 -4.17
N VAL A 116 -4.50 -22.66 -4.85
CA VAL A 116 -4.33 -21.21 -4.89
C VAL A 116 -5.20 -20.59 -3.82
N LEU A 117 -4.58 -19.87 -2.87
CA LEU A 117 -5.27 -19.17 -1.79
C LEU A 117 -5.28 -17.66 -2.07
N ILE A 118 -6.46 -17.06 -2.07
CA ILE A 118 -6.62 -15.61 -2.16
C ILE A 118 -6.37 -15.02 -0.78
N ALA A 119 -5.29 -14.26 -0.64
CA ALA A 119 -4.81 -13.67 0.61
C ALA A 119 -5.64 -12.44 0.99
N THR A 120 -6.86 -12.66 1.48
CA THR A 120 -7.84 -11.64 1.83
C THR A 120 -7.49 -10.88 3.11
N GLY A 121 -6.72 -11.50 4.03
CA GLY A 121 -6.57 -10.96 5.38
C GLY A 121 -7.96 -10.77 6.01
N LEU A 122 -8.27 -9.55 6.48
CA LEU A 122 -9.59 -9.18 7.01
C LEU A 122 -10.56 -8.60 5.97
N HIS A 123 -10.16 -8.52 4.70
CA HIS A 123 -11.07 -8.13 3.63
C HIS A 123 -12.18 -9.18 3.44
N ARG A 124 -13.27 -8.79 2.77
CA ARG A 124 -14.29 -9.76 2.34
C ARG A 124 -13.72 -10.79 1.37
N PRO A 125 -14.29 -11.98 1.29
CA PRO A 125 -13.91 -12.95 0.28
C PRO A 125 -14.18 -12.41 -1.14
N ALA A 126 -13.37 -12.84 -2.09
CA ALA A 126 -13.59 -12.57 -3.51
C ALA A 126 -14.82 -13.34 -4.01
N THR A 127 -15.61 -12.68 -4.86
CA THR A 127 -16.74 -13.30 -5.57
C THR A 127 -16.23 -14.22 -6.69
N GLU A 128 -17.11 -15.05 -7.26
CA GLU A 128 -16.75 -15.94 -8.39
C GLU A 128 -16.25 -15.15 -9.62
N GLU A 129 -16.82 -13.96 -9.87
CA GLU A 129 -16.38 -13.07 -10.94
C GLU A 129 -14.98 -12.50 -10.66
N GLU A 130 -14.73 -12.10 -9.43
CA GLU A 130 -13.42 -11.62 -8.98
C GLU A 130 -12.36 -12.73 -8.98
N ILE A 131 -12.73 -13.95 -8.59
CA ILE A 131 -11.83 -15.12 -8.70
C ILE A 131 -11.43 -15.34 -10.17
N ARG A 132 -12.40 -15.29 -11.09
CA ARG A 132 -12.13 -15.39 -12.54
C ARG A 132 -11.18 -14.27 -13.02
N GLU A 133 -11.35 -13.06 -12.53
CA GLU A 133 -10.47 -11.95 -12.85
C GLU A 133 -9.06 -12.14 -12.30
N ILE A 134 -8.94 -12.61 -11.05
CA ILE A 134 -7.66 -12.82 -10.35
C ILE A 134 -6.81 -13.88 -11.04
N VAL A 135 -7.39 -15.04 -11.37
CA VAL A 135 -6.63 -16.17 -11.93
C VAL A 135 -6.63 -16.22 -13.46
N GLY A 136 -7.54 -15.48 -14.09
CA GLY A 136 -7.77 -15.48 -15.54
C GLY A 136 -8.74 -16.57 -16.00
N PRO A 137 -9.39 -16.35 -17.16
CA PRO A 137 -10.42 -17.25 -17.69
C PRO A 137 -9.89 -18.65 -18.01
N ASP A 138 -8.62 -18.78 -18.40
CA ASP A 138 -8.00 -20.06 -18.79
C ASP A 138 -7.71 -20.98 -17.60
N LEU A 139 -7.57 -20.42 -16.40
CA LEU A 139 -7.33 -21.18 -15.18
C LEU A 139 -8.59 -21.34 -14.32
N TYR A 140 -9.57 -20.44 -14.47
CA TYR A 140 -10.82 -20.51 -13.71
C TYR A 140 -11.58 -21.80 -13.98
N GLY A 141 -11.89 -22.57 -12.93
CA GLY A 141 -12.52 -23.87 -13.02
C GLY A 141 -11.58 -25.05 -13.40
N HIS A 142 -10.28 -24.76 -13.64
CA HIS A 142 -9.26 -25.76 -13.99
C HIS A 142 -8.15 -25.90 -12.95
N ILE A 143 -8.23 -25.14 -11.84
CA ILE A 143 -7.36 -25.22 -10.67
C ILE A 143 -8.21 -25.02 -9.41
N ASN A 144 -7.71 -25.54 -8.28
CA ASN A 144 -8.36 -25.31 -6.98
C ASN A 144 -8.03 -23.90 -6.47
N VAL A 145 -9.03 -23.01 -6.41
CA VAL A 145 -8.90 -21.64 -5.88
C VAL A 145 -9.82 -21.47 -4.69
N VAL A 146 -9.29 -20.97 -3.59
CA VAL A 146 -10.06 -20.80 -2.34
C VAL A 146 -9.82 -19.42 -1.72
N ASN A 147 -10.85 -18.84 -1.14
CA ASN A 147 -10.72 -17.65 -0.30
C ASN A 147 -10.16 -18.02 1.08
N HIS A 148 -9.32 -17.17 1.61
CA HIS A 148 -8.95 -17.18 3.02
C HIS A 148 -10.02 -16.47 3.86
N PHE A 149 -10.21 -16.90 5.12
CA PHE A 149 -11.20 -16.36 6.05
C PHE A 149 -10.58 -16.10 7.43
N ALA A 150 -9.94 -14.95 7.62
CA ALA A 150 -9.20 -14.60 8.84
C ALA A 150 -9.99 -14.73 10.16
N ARG A 151 -11.32 -14.57 10.12
CA ARG A 151 -12.20 -14.64 11.30
C ARG A 151 -12.54 -16.08 11.72
N ASN A 152 -12.19 -17.09 10.91
CA ASN A 152 -12.46 -18.50 11.16
C ASN A 152 -11.22 -19.17 11.77
N LEU A 153 -10.94 -18.94 13.04
CA LEU A 153 -9.72 -19.45 13.71
C LEU A 153 -9.51 -20.97 13.54
N HIS A 154 -10.59 -21.76 13.44
CA HIS A 154 -10.53 -23.21 13.27
C HIS A 154 -10.00 -23.66 11.89
N GLU A 155 -9.92 -22.75 10.90
CA GLU A 155 -9.30 -23.00 9.59
C GLU A 155 -7.78 -22.71 9.61
N HIS A 156 -7.22 -22.36 10.77
CA HIS A 156 -5.82 -21.97 10.89
C HIS A 156 -5.04 -22.91 11.79
N ARG A 157 -3.79 -23.19 11.40
CA ARG A 157 -2.82 -23.90 12.22
C ARG A 157 -2.08 -22.90 13.11
N TYR A 158 -2.03 -23.22 14.41
CA TYR A 158 -1.15 -22.51 15.33
C TYR A 158 0.29 -22.99 15.17
N LEU A 159 1.19 -22.08 14.84
CA LEU A 159 2.62 -22.37 14.61
C LEU A 159 3.50 -22.05 15.82
N GLY A 160 2.94 -21.47 16.88
CA GLY A 160 3.67 -20.96 18.02
C GLY A 160 3.57 -19.45 18.16
N THR A 161 4.46 -18.86 18.93
CA THR A 161 4.49 -17.43 19.23
C THR A 161 5.85 -16.88 18.84
N THR A 162 5.90 -15.70 18.16
CA THR A 162 7.17 -15.04 17.83
C THR A 162 7.91 -14.59 19.09
N ALA A 163 9.19 -14.24 18.95
CA ALA A 163 10.00 -13.73 20.06
C ALA A 163 9.40 -12.50 20.74
N SER A 164 8.62 -11.69 20.01
CA SER A 164 7.95 -10.51 20.55
C SER A 164 6.55 -10.76 21.12
N GLY A 165 6.07 -12.01 21.10
CA GLY A 165 4.81 -12.42 21.70
C GLY A 165 3.60 -12.45 20.73
N ILE A 166 3.80 -12.47 19.41
CA ILE A 166 2.71 -12.57 18.44
C ILE A 166 2.28 -14.03 18.29
N PRO A 167 1.01 -14.41 18.57
CA PRO A 167 0.51 -15.74 18.29
C PRO A 167 0.37 -15.91 16.77
N VAL A 168 0.98 -16.97 16.21
CA VAL A 168 1.04 -17.18 14.77
C VAL A 168 0.04 -18.25 14.36
N HIS A 169 -1.04 -17.85 13.74
CA HIS A 169 -2.07 -18.71 13.17
C HIS A 169 -2.14 -18.48 11.66
N ILE A 170 -1.82 -19.48 10.85
CA ILE A 170 -1.80 -19.42 9.38
C ILE A 170 -2.76 -20.44 8.81
N ASP A 171 -3.42 -20.11 7.70
CA ASP A 171 -4.39 -20.95 6.99
C ASP A 171 -3.89 -22.39 6.84
N GLU A 172 -4.69 -23.35 7.33
CA GLU A 172 -4.34 -24.75 7.39
C GLU A 172 -4.07 -25.33 6.00
N ARG A 173 -4.79 -24.86 4.96
CA ARG A 173 -4.62 -25.32 3.57
C ARG A 173 -3.27 -24.90 3.00
N PHE A 174 -2.76 -23.73 3.41
CA PHE A 174 -1.39 -23.31 3.08
C PHE A 174 -0.38 -24.22 3.79
N MET A 175 -0.56 -24.44 5.09
CA MET A 175 0.40 -25.16 5.94
C MET A 175 0.47 -26.67 5.70
N THR A 176 -0.55 -27.29 5.04
CA THR A 176 -0.56 -28.72 4.72
C THR A 176 0.18 -29.07 3.44
N ALA A 177 0.48 -28.10 2.59
CA ALA A 177 1.23 -28.33 1.37
C ALA A 177 2.71 -28.65 1.63
N ASP A 178 3.35 -29.33 0.68
CA ASP A 178 4.78 -29.64 0.71
C ASP A 178 5.63 -28.43 0.30
N LEU A 179 5.06 -27.52 -0.52
CA LEU A 179 5.73 -26.35 -1.08
C LEU A 179 4.86 -25.09 -0.93
N HIS A 180 5.43 -24.02 -0.40
CA HIS A 180 4.75 -22.77 -0.08
C HIS A 180 5.27 -21.62 -0.94
N ILE A 181 4.40 -21.09 -1.80
CA ILE A 181 4.75 -20.05 -2.79
C ILE A 181 3.88 -18.82 -2.55
N THR A 182 4.44 -17.63 -2.76
CA THR A 182 3.67 -16.38 -2.83
C THR A 182 3.86 -15.69 -4.17
N LEU A 183 2.77 -15.13 -4.74
CA LEU A 183 2.79 -14.32 -5.94
C LEU A 183 2.24 -12.94 -5.62
N GLY A 184 3.07 -11.92 -5.74
CA GLY A 184 2.71 -10.57 -5.34
C GLY A 184 3.35 -9.47 -6.17
N PHE A 185 3.36 -8.28 -5.62
CA PHE A 185 4.04 -7.13 -6.18
C PHE A 185 4.55 -6.22 -5.08
N ILE A 186 5.57 -5.45 -5.40
CA ILE A 186 6.27 -4.58 -4.45
C ILE A 186 5.91 -3.13 -4.73
N GLU A 187 5.33 -2.47 -3.72
CA GLU A 187 5.03 -1.04 -3.66
C GLU A 187 5.31 -0.50 -2.25
N PRO A 188 5.51 0.81 -2.05
CA PRO A 188 5.61 1.39 -0.71
C PRO A 188 4.39 1.08 0.14
N HIS A 189 4.60 0.82 1.43
CA HIS A 189 3.53 0.47 2.36
C HIS A 189 3.65 1.24 3.67
N LEU A 190 2.56 1.88 4.10
CA LEU A 190 2.50 2.86 5.19
C LEU A 190 3.06 2.40 6.56
N MET A 191 3.27 1.10 6.79
CA MET A 191 3.82 0.58 8.05
C MET A 191 4.89 -0.49 7.86
N LEU A 192 4.92 -1.18 6.71
CA LEU A 192 5.81 -2.32 6.45
C LEU A 192 7.04 -1.96 5.61
N GLY A 193 7.20 -0.70 5.26
CA GLY A 193 8.14 -0.27 4.27
C GLY A 193 7.63 -0.54 2.87
N PHE A 194 7.51 -1.82 2.50
CA PHE A 194 7.02 -2.28 1.20
C PHE A 194 6.06 -3.47 1.35
N SER A 195 5.18 -3.64 0.36
CA SER A 195 4.32 -4.81 0.16
C SER A 195 5.09 -6.02 -0.38
N GLY A 196 4.39 -7.06 -0.80
CA GLY A 196 4.95 -8.28 -1.38
C GLY A 196 5.42 -9.31 -0.36
N GLY A 197 5.85 -10.46 -0.85
CA GLY A 197 6.47 -11.57 -0.11
C GLY A 197 5.73 -11.97 1.16
N ARG A 198 6.42 -11.82 2.30
CA ARG A 198 5.92 -12.16 3.65
C ARG A 198 4.53 -11.61 3.97
N LYS A 199 4.12 -10.52 3.32
CA LYS A 199 2.79 -9.91 3.52
C LYS A 199 1.64 -10.80 3.02
N LEU A 200 1.90 -11.62 2.01
CA LEU A 200 0.94 -12.60 1.50
C LEU A 200 0.73 -13.79 2.44
N ILE A 201 1.60 -13.95 3.44
CA ILE A 201 1.45 -14.91 4.53
C ILE A 201 0.80 -14.22 5.73
N ALA A 202 1.39 -13.15 6.25
CA ALA A 202 0.82 -12.33 7.30
C ALA A 202 0.85 -10.86 6.90
N PRO A 203 -0.29 -10.17 6.86
CA PRO A 203 -1.64 -10.58 7.29
C PRO A 203 -2.43 -11.46 6.29
N GLY A 204 -1.95 -11.71 5.07
CA GLY A 204 -2.72 -12.26 3.95
C GLY A 204 -3.46 -13.57 4.24
N LEU A 205 -2.79 -14.55 4.85
CA LEU A 205 -3.32 -15.87 5.22
C LEU A 205 -3.36 -16.07 6.75
N ALA A 206 -3.21 -15.00 7.52
CA ALA A 206 -3.19 -15.10 8.98
C ALA A 206 -4.59 -14.94 9.59
N ALA A 207 -4.82 -15.58 10.73
CA ALA A 207 -6.04 -15.38 11.51
C ALA A 207 -6.11 -13.98 12.12
N GLN A 208 -7.32 -13.51 12.42
CA GLN A 208 -7.58 -12.21 13.03
C GLN A 208 -6.78 -12.00 14.31
N GLU A 209 -6.57 -13.02 15.11
CA GLU A 209 -5.78 -13.02 16.33
C GLU A 209 -4.34 -12.59 16.07
N THR A 210 -3.72 -13.11 15.03
CA THR A 210 -2.37 -12.71 14.58
C THR A 210 -2.41 -11.29 14.01
N ILE A 211 -3.40 -10.99 13.16
CA ILE A 211 -3.53 -9.69 12.48
C ILE A 211 -3.67 -8.55 13.49
N LYS A 212 -4.50 -8.70 14.51
CA LYS A 212 -4.69 -7.68 15.55
C LYS A 212 -3.40 -7.35 16.29
N VAL A 213 -2.59 -8.35 16.62
CA VAL A 213 -1.34 -8.13 17.35
C VAL A 213 -0.28 -7.44 16.50
N ILE A 214 -0.10 -7.84 15.23
CA ILE A 214 0.84 -7.17 14.32
C ILE A 214 0.41 -5.73 13.99
N HIS A 215 -0.86 -5.38 14.17
CA HIS A 215 -1.39 -4.03 13.99
C HIS A 215 -1.62 -3.29 15.32
N SER A 216 -1.02 -3.77 16.41
CA SER A 216 -1.14 -3.11 17.72
C SER A 216 -0.31 -1.81 17.79
N PRO A 217 -0.62 -0.90 18.73
CA PRO A 217 0.14 0.32 18.95
C PRO A 217 1.64 0.10 19.16
N LYS A 218 2.05 -1.08 19.69
CA LYS A 218 3.46 -1.47 19.83
C LYS A 218 4.24 -1.30 18.52
N PHE A 219 3.64 -1.70 17.38
CA PHE A 219 4.27 -1.64 16.06
C PHE A 219 3.89 -0.37 15.32
N MET A 220 2.62 0.08 15.44
CA MET A 220 2.13 1.23 14.68
C MET A 220 2.81 2.55 15.07
N ARG A 221 3.25 2.68 16.33
CA ARG A 221 3.91 3.89 16.86
C ARG A 221 5.42 3.90 16.68
N ASP A 222 6.04 2.81 16.27
CA ASP A 222 7.47 2.83 15.99
C ASP A 222 7.74 3.73 14.78
N ALA A 223 8.68 4.68 14.95
CA ALA A 223 9.02 5.67 13.92
C ALA A 223 9.61 5.02 12.65
N ARG A 224 10.06 3.77 12.73
CA ARG A 224 10.59 2.99 11.60
C ARG A 224 9.50 2.21 10.87
N SER A 225 8.29 2.08 11.43
CA SER A 225 7.14 1.44 10.79
C SER A 225 6.45 2.42 9.82
N VAL A 226 7.14 2.77 8.74
CA VAL A 226 6.71 3.76 7.75
C VAL A 226 7.04 3.32 6.33
N GLU A 227 6.52 4.02 5.33
CA GLU A 227 6.79 3.76 3.91
C GLU A 227 8.29 3.75 3.60
N GLY A 228 8.74 2.80 2.77
CA GLY A 228 10.14 2.71 2.31
C GLY A 228 11.13 2.20 3.37
N SER A 229 10.73 2.03 4.63
CA SER A 229 11.60 1.57 5.72
C SER A 229 11.58 0.05 5.81
N ILE A 230 12.71 -0.59 5.50
CA ILE A 230 12.92 -2.05 5.65
C ILE A 230 13.89 -2.33 6.79
N GLU A 231 15.04 -1.67 6.78
CA GLU A 231 16.07 -1.89 7.79
C GLU A 231 15.58 -1.43 9.16
N ASN A 232 15.73 -2.31 10.15
CA ASN A 232 15.28 -2.04 11.52
C ASN A 232 13.79 -1.72 11.70
N ASN A 233 12.94 -1.90 10.68
CA ASN A 233 11.48 -1.81 10.83
C ASN A 233 10.99 -3.01 11.65
N PRO A 234 10.51 -2.82 12.90
CA PRO A 234 10.18 -3.94 13.77
C PRO A 234 9.05 -4.80 13.24
N LEU A 235 8.06 -4.18 12.58
CA LEU A 235 6.95 -4.93 12.00
C LEU A 235 7.39 -5.78 10.80
N HIS A 236 8.30 -5.25 9.95
CA HIS A 236 8.91 -6.04 8.88
C HIS A 236 9.64 -7.27 9.43
N GLN A 237 10.41 -7.12 10.50
CA GLN A 237 11.15 -8.23 11.12
C GLN A 237 10.20 -9.32 11.68
N GLU A 238 9.11 -8.91 12.34
CA GLU A 238 8.09 -9.84 12.82
C GLU A 238 7.45 -10.64 11.67
N LEU A 239 7.11 -9.97 10.57
CA LEU A 239 6.52 -10.67 9.42
C LEU A 239 7.52 -11.61 8.73
N LEU A 240 8.81 -11.31 8.74
CA LEU A 240 9.84 -12.26 8.29
C LEU A 240 9.92 -13.48 9.21
N GLU A 241 9.86 -13.29 10.53
CA GLU A 241 9.81 -14.40 11.50
C GLU A 241 8.58 -15.28 11.27
N ILE A 242 7.39 -14.67 11.12
CA ILE A 242 6.16 -15.40 10.79
C ILE A 242 6.29 -16.18 9.48
N ALA A 243 6.84 -15.56 8.43
CA ALA A 243 7.04 -16.20 7.14
C ALA A 243 8.01 -17.41 7.23
N ARG A 244 9.08 -17.31 8.03
CA ARG A 244 9.98 -18.45 8.32
C ARG A 244 9.26 -19.56 9.09
N MET A 245 8.44 -19.23 10.08
CA MET A 245 7.61 -20.22 10.81
C MET A 245 6.64 -20.92 9.86
N ALA A 246 6.10 -20.21 8.87
CA ALA A 246 5.24 -20.75 7.82
C ALA A 246 5.99 -21.46 6.67
N ARG A 247 7.31 -21.56 6.73
CA ARG A 247 8.16 -22.17 5.70
C ARG A 247 7.91 -21.57 4.32
N HIS A 248 8.06 -20.26 4.18
CA HIS A 248 7.93 -19.58 2.90
C HIS A 248 9.08 -19.98 1.95
N ASP A 249 8.82 -20.93 1.05
CA ASP A 249 9.84 -21.61 0.25
C ASP A 249 10.26 -20.84 -1.01
N PHE A 250 9.30 -20.16 -1.66
CA PHE A 250 9.55 -19.45 -2.92
C PHE A 250 8.62 -18.24 -3.09
N LEU A 251 9.15 -17.22 -3.69
CA LEU A 251 8.43 -15.97 -3.95
C LEU A 251 8.51 -15.63 -5.43
N VAL A 252 7.44 -15.06 -5.99
CA VAL A 252 7.47 -14.31 -7.25
C VAL A 252 6.78 -12.98 -7.02
N ASP A 253 7.56 -11.93 -6.88
CA ASP A 253 7.06 -10.56 -6.80
C ASP A 253 7.43 -9.80 -8.07
N VAL A 254 6.61 -8.82 -8.44
CA VAL A 254 6.89 -7.92 -9.55
C VAL A 254 6.88 -6.47 -9.09
N SER A 255 7.61 -5.60 -9.76
CA SER A 255 7.33 -4.17 -9.74
C SER A 255 6.47 -3.80 -10.94
N LEU A 256 5.55 -2.87 -10.74
CA LEU A 256 4.60 -2.44 -11.76
C LEU A 256 4.90 -1.01 -12.21
N THR A 257 4.61 -0.75 -13.47
CA THR A 257 4.52 0.61 -14.01
C THR A 257 3.20 1.26 -13.58
N ARG A 258 3.06 2.57 -13.80
CA ARG A 258 1.82 3.31 -13.52
C ARG A 258 0.60 2.76 -14.28
N ASP A 259 0.79 2.26 -15.50
CA ASP A 259 -0.23 1.57 -16.30
C ASP A 259 -0.35 0.06 -16.00
N ARG A 260 0.19 -0.39 -14.84
CA ARG A 260 0.08 -1.76 -14.31
C ARG A 260 0.72 -2.85 -15.15
N ARG A 261 1.69 -2.50 -15.99
CA ARG A 261 2.54 -3.47 -16.69
C ARG A 261 3.71 -3.88 -15.82
N VAL A 262 4.23 -5.09 -16.02
CA VAL A 262 5.41 -5.54 -15.27
C VAL A 262 6.66 -4.77 -15.73
N ALA A 263 7.35 -4.15 -14.80
CA ALA A 263 8.60 -3.44 -15.01
C ALA A 263 9.82 -4.28 -14.64
N LYS A 264 9.71 -5.13 -13.62
CA LYS A 264 10.76 -6.09 -13.23
C LYS A 264 10.16 -7.25 -12.45
N VAL A 265 10.79 -8.42 -12.55
CA VAL A 265 10.40 -9.65 -11.84
C VAL A 265 11.48 -10.00 -10.83
N PHE A 266 11.07 -10.41 -9.64
CA PHE A 266 11.91 -10.89 -8.55
C PHE A 266 11.38 -12.25 -8.12
N ALA A 267 12.10 -13.31 -8.42
CA ALA A 267 11.70 -14.66 -8.04
C ALA A 267 12.83 -15.35 -7.27
N GLY A 268 12.49 -16.19 -6.32
CA GLY A 268 13.47 -16.97 -5.58
C GLY A 268 13.24 -17.09 -4.09
N ASP A 269 14.35 -17.07 -3.33
CA ASP A 269 14.32 -17.04 -1.87
C ASP A 269 13.46 -15.89 -1.35
N ALA A 270 12.55 -16.21 -0.45
CA ALA A 270 11.50 -15.31 -0.03
C ALA A 270 11.98 -13.99 0.62
N GLU A 271 13.17 -14.00 1.21
CA GLU A 271 13.76 -12.82 1.84
C GLU A 271 14.71 -12.09 0.88
N LEU A 272 15.58 -12.83 0.19
CA LEU A 272 16.58 -12.24 -0.70
C LEU A 272 15.95 -11.61 -1.94
N ALA A 273 15.00 -12.30 -2.59
CA ALA A 273 14.32 -11.78 -3.76
C ALA A 273 13.44 -10.56 -3.40
N HIS A 274 12.72 -10.61 -2.28
CA HIS A 274 11.97 -9.46 -1.79
C HIS A 274 12.88 -8.27 -1.50
N ARG A 275 14.03 -8.47 -0.84
CA ARG A 275 14.98 -7.41 -0.52
C ARG A 275 15.55 -6.76 -1.79
N GLU A 276 15.87 -7.54 -2.82
CA GLU A 276 16.29 -6.99 -4.10
C GLU A 276 15.18 -6.18 -4.77
N GLY A 277 13.95 -6.69 -4.70
CA GLY A 277 12.78 -5.97 -5.21
C GLY A 277 12.51 -4.65 -4.49
N THR A 278 12.57 -4.62 -3.16
CA THR A 278 12.38 -3.39 -2.40
C THR A 278 13.48 -2.36 -2.68
N ARG A 279 14.74 -2.79 -2.85
CA ARG A 279 15.82 -1.90 -3.25
C ARG A 279 15.57 -1.28 -4.63
N PHE A 280 15.16 -2.08 -5.61
CA PHE A 280 14.83 -1.60 -6.95
C PHE A 280 13.68 -0.59 -6.90
N VAL A 281 12.57 -0.91 -6.22
CA VAL A 281 11.39 -0.04 -6.12
C VAL A 281 11.73 1.25 -5.39
N SER A 282 12.52 1.18 -4.32
CA SER A 282 13.00 2.37 -3.60
C SER A 282 13.80 3.30 -4.51
N GLN A 283 14.73 2.76 -5.30
CA GLN A 283 15.53 3.57 -6.24
C GLN A 283 14.69 4.24 -7.33
N VAL A 284 13.65 3.55 -7.80
CA VAL A 284 12.76 4.07 -8.87
C VAL A 284 11.81 5.14 -8.34
N LEU A 285 11.18 4.89 -7.17
CA LEU A 285 10.07 5.73 -6.68
C LEU A 285 10.50 6.87 -5.79
N LEU A 286 11.76 6.91 -5.33
CA LEU A 286 12.22 7.94 -4.40
C LEU A 286 12.22 9.33 -5.05
N GLU A 287 11.45 10.23 -4.47
CA GLU A 287 11.49 11.67 -4.71
C GLU A 287 12.16 12.37 -3.53
N GLN A 288 13.29 13.03 -3.79
CA GLN A 288 14.05 13.69 -2.74
C GLN A 288 13.90 15.20 -2.80
N LEU A 289 13.53 15.80 -1.65
CA LEU A 289 13.52 17.23 -1.45
C LEU A 289 14.77 17.66 -0.69
N GLU A 290 15.28 18.85 -1.00
CA GLU A 290 16.42 19.43 -0.28
C GLU A 290 16.09 19.73 1.20
N SER A 291 14.83 20.09 1.47
CA SER A 291 14.38 20.47 2.81
C SER A 291 12.89 20.18 2.99
N LEU A 292 12.45 20.05 4.25
CA LEU A 292 11.03 19.98 4.59
C LEU A 292 10.29 21.24 4.13
N THR A 293 9.04 21.07 3.71
CA THR A 293 8.14 22.13 3.24
C THR A 293 7.29 22.69 4.39
N ASP A 294 6.73 23.89 4.19
CA ASP A 294 5.82 24.51 5.16
C ASP A 294 4.41 23.92 5.08
N ALA A 295 4.02 23.49 3.89
CA ALA A 295 2.73 22.83 3.64
C ALA A 295 2.83 21.81 2.51
N VAL A 296 1.85 20.90 2.44
CA VAL A 296 1.71 19.89 1.38
C VAL A 296 0.25 19.80 0.94
N ILE A 297 0.03 19.73 -0.38
CA ILE A 297 -1.23 19.28 -0.97
C ILE A 297 -1.01 17.83 -1.43
N THR A 298 -1.85 16.91 -0.99
CA THR A 298 -1.72 15.50 -1.35
C THR A 298 -3.07 14.88 -1.68
N THR A 299 -3.04 13.77 -2.42
CA THR A 299 -4.21 12.96 -2.71
C THR A 299 -4.04 11.53 -2.22
N SER A 300 -5.03 10.70 -2.42
CA SER A 300 -4.91 9.23 -2.28
C SER A 300 -4.82 8.52 -3.62
N ALA A 301 -4.21 9.15 -4.64
CA ALA A 301 -4.01 8.62 -5.98
C ALA A 301 -5.29 8.33 -6.79
N GLY A 302 -6.42 8.97 -6.44
CA GLY A 302 -7.69 8.81 -7.16
C GLY A 302 -8.28 7.40 -7.04
N HIS A 303 -9.25 7.10 -7.94
CA HIS A 303 -9.94 5.80 -7.96
C HIS A 303 -8.99 4.63 -8.28
N PRO A 304 -9.05 3.50 -7.53
CA PRO A 304 -10.02 3.18 -6.48
C PRO A 304 -9.58 3.58 -5.06
N LEU A 305 -8.37 4.11 -4.85
CA LEU A 305 -7.83 4.34 -3.51
C LEU A 305 -8.49 5.51 -2.77
N ASP A 306 -9.12 6.44 -3.46
CA ASP A 306 -9.81 7.58 -2.84
C ASP A 306 -11.33 7.37 -2.68
N MET A 307 -11.83 6.14 -2.88
CA MET A 307 -13.27 5.83 -2.73
C MET A 307 -13.73 5.97 -1.29
N THR A 308 -12.86 5.66 -0.32
CA THR A 308 -13.16 5.78 1.12
C THR A 308 -12.13 6.62 1.86
N PHE A 309 -12.55 7.30 2.92
CA PHE A 309 -11.62 8.04 3.78
C PHE A 309 -10.59 7.12 4.46
N TYR A 310 -10.96 5.89 4.81
CA TYR A 310 -10.06 4.85 5.31
C TYR A 310 -8.82 4.69 4.41
N GLN A 311 -9.03 4.54 3.10
CA GLN A 311 -7.93 4.40 2.17
C GLN A 311 -7.19 5.74 1.95
N ALA A 312 -7.91 6.86 2.02
CA ALA A 312 -7.37 8.19 1.78
C ALA A 312 -6.31 8.61 2.83
N VAL A 313 -6.34 8.04 4.03
CA VAL A 313 -5.30 8.23 5.07
C VAL A 313 -3.89 7.94 4.55
N LYS A 314 -3.72 7.04 3.58
CA LYS A 314 -2.42 6.73 2.98
C LYS A 314 -1.76 7.95 2.32
N GLY A 315 -2.55 8.84 1.73
CA GLY A 315 -2.04 10.10 1.19
C GLY A 315 -1.48 11.02 2.28
N VAL A 316 -2.13 11.05 3.45
CA VAL A 316 -1.67 11.84 4.59
C VAL A 316 -0.35 11.31 5.14
N THR A 317 -0.23 9.98 5.31
CA THR A 317 1.01 9.36 5.81
C THR A 317 2.18 9.61 4.87
N ALA A 318 2.00 9.42 3.56
CA ALA A 318 3.02 9.69 2.55
C ALA A 318 3.48 11.15 2.58
N ALA A 319 2.55 12.11 2.66
CA ALA A 319 2.85 13.54 2.72
C ALA A 319 3.57 13.96 4.02
N SER A 320 3.33 13.25 5.13
CA SER A 320 3.88 13.62 6.45
C SER A 320 5.40 13.63 6.49
N HIS A 321 6.06 12.90 5.59
CA HIS A 321 7.52 12.78 5.51
C HIS A 321 8.23 14.02 4.95
N VAL A 322 7.51 14.89 4.28
CA VAL A 322 8.10 16.05 3.59
C VAL A 322 7.65 17.40 4.14
N VAL A 323 6.82 17.41 5.17
CA VAL A 323 6.31 18.64 5.81
C VAL A 323 6.92 18.83 7.21
N LYS A 324 7.25 20.08 7.56
CA LYS A 324 7.82 20.45 8.87
C LYS A 324 6.89 20.10 10.03
N PRO A 325 7.41 19.86 11.25
CA PRO A 325 6.59 19.89 12.45
C PRO A 325 5.80 21.22 12.54
N GLY A 326 4.50 21.14 12.85
CA GLY A 326 3.58 22.29 12.83
C GLY A 326 3.10 22.74 11.46
N GLY A 327 3.67 22.20 10.37
CA GLY A 327 3.23 22.50 9.00
C GLY A 327 1.88 21.87 8.66
N LYS A 328 1.32 22.25 7.50
CA LYS A 328 -0.04 21.91 7.10
C LYS A 328 -0.05 20.84 6.01
N ILE A 329 -1.01 19.90 6.09
CA ILE A 329 -1.27 18.88 5.05
C ILE A 329 -2.73 19.01 4.61
N LEU A 330 -2.97 19.35 3.35
CA LEU A 330 -4.28 19.30 2.72
C LEU A 330 -4.45 17.96 2.00
N LEU A 331 -5.34 17.11 2.52
CA LEU A 331 -5.78 15.90 1.83
C LEU A 331 -6.93 16.20 0.89
N VAL A 332 -6.78 15.78 -0.37
CA VAL A 332 -7.80 15.90 -1.42
C VAL A 332 -8.19 14.48 -1.85
N ALA A 333 -9.45 14.07 -1.57
CA ALA A 333 -9.93 12.73 -1.90
C ALA A 333 -11.45 12.72 -2.16
N ALA A 334 -11.89 11.96 -3.15
CA ALA A 334 -13.31 11.93 -3.55
C ALA A 334 -14.23 11.37 -2.46
N CYS A 335 -13.80 10.33 -1.75
CA CYS A 335 -14.55 9.62 -0.72
C CYS A 335 -15.97 9.23 -1.15
N SER A 336 -16.13 8.80 -2.43
CA SER A 336 -17.44 8.53 -3.05
C SER A 336 -18.23 7.41 -2.39
N GLU A 337 -17.58 6.57 -1.58
CA GLU A 337 -18.17 5.50 -0.76
C GLU A 337 -18.07 5.81 0.75
N GLY A 338 -17.89 7.07 1.12
CA GLY A 338 -17.91 7.53 2.49
C GLY A 338 -16.63 7.27 3.28
N ALA A 339 -16.78 6.93 4.58
CA ALA A 339 -15.63 6.83 5.47
C ALA A 339 -14.92 5.47 5.41
N GLY A 340 -15.60 4.38 5.15
CA GLY A 340 -15.04 3.01 5.14
C GLY A 340 -15.96 2.01 5.84
N ALA A 341 -15.37 0.94 6.40
CA ALA A 341 -16.09 -0.09 7.12
C ALA A 341 -16.73 0.45 8.42
N GLU A 342 -17.73 -0.27 8.93
CA GLU A 342 -18.52 0.18 10.09
C GLU A 342 -17.64 0.41 11.33
N GLU A 343 -16.70 -0.50 11.61
CA GLU A 343 -15.79 -0.40 12.75
C GLU A 343 -14.93 0.87 12.68
N PHE A 344 -14.40 1.20 11.49
CA PHE A 344 -13.67 2.43 11.28
C PHE A 344 -14.54 3.68 11.46
N CYS A 345 -15.75 3.67 10.91
CA CYS A 345 -16.73 4.75 11.05
C CYS A 345 -17.08 5.02 12.52
N GLN A 346 -17.33 3.98 13.30
CA GLN A 346 -17.62 4.09 14.72
C GLN A 346 -16.45 4.71 15.49
N MET A 347 -15.22 4.27 15.24
CA MET A 347 -14.04 4.83 15.89
C MET A 347 -13.82 6.30 15.52
N LEU A 348 -13.95 6.66 14.23
CA LEU A 348 -13.79 8.05 13.79
C LEU A 348 -14.77 9.00 14.47
N SER A 349 -16.03 8.55 14.69
CA SER A 349 -17.08 9.36 15.31
C SER A 349 -17.00 9.38 16.84
N ALA A 350 -16.35 8.39 17.47
CA ALA A 350 -16.34 8.23 18.92
C ALA A 350 -15.38 9.19 19.65
N PHE A 351 -14.36 9.73 18.93
CA PHE A 351 -13.30 10.48 19.58
C PHE A 351 -13.20 11.91 19.02
N PRO A 352 -13.51 12.93 19.86
CA PRO A 352 -13.48 14.35 19.44
C PRO A 352 -12.05 14.87 19.14
N SER A 353 -11.01 14.12 19.52
CA SER A 353 -9.61 14.48 19.21
C SER A 353 -8.75 13.24 19.01
N HIS A 354 -7.72 13.40 18.15
CA HIS A 354 -6.71 12.38 17.91
C HIS A 354 -5.99 11.94 19.20
N GLN A 355 -5.76 12.86 20.16
CA GLN A 355 -5.10 12.52 21.41
C GLN A 355 -5.96 11.60 22.28
N GLN A 356 -7.27 11.87 22.41
CA GLN A 356 -8.18 11.01 23.16
C GLN A 356 -8.25 9.61 22.55
N PHE A 357 -8.28 9.51 21.22
CA PHE A 357 -8.22 8.23 20.51
C PHE A 357 -6.91 7.49 20.83
N LEU A 358 -5.76 8.15 20.69
CA LEU A 358 -4.44 7.55 20.96
C LEU A 358 -4.29 7.06 22.40
N ASP A 359 -4.89 7.76 23.37
CA ASP A 359 -4.86 7.37 24.79
C ASP A 359 -5.80 6.18 25.08
N ALA A 360 -6.94 6.14 24.40
CA ALA A 360 -7.94 5.10 24.58
C ALA A 360 -7.44 3.74 24.05
N ILE A 361 -6.86 3.69 22.85
CA ILE A 361 -6.41 2.44 22.23
C ILE A 361 -5.21 1.78 22.93
N LEU A 362 -4.50 2.50 23.80
CA LEU A 362 -3.47 1.89 24.65
C LEU A 362 -4.02 1.03 25.80
N LYS A 363 -5.29 1.25 26.14
CA LYS A 363 -5.95 0.65 27.30
C LYS A 363 -7.00 -0.40 26.90
N ALA A 364 -7.27 -0.54 25.63
CA ALA A 364 -8.28 -1.42 25.08
C ALA A 364 -7.66 -2.52 24.18
N PRO A 365 -8.34 -3.64 23.96
CA PRO A 365 -7.98 -4.58 22.93
C PRO A 365 -7.94 -3.91 21.55
N VAL A 366 -7.07 -4.41 20.65
CA VAL A 366 -6.97 -3.88 19.29
C VAL A 366 -8.27 -4.17 18.52
N GLU A 367 -8.89 -3.12 18.00
CA GLU A 367 -10.05 -3.22 17.12
C GLU A 367 -9.64 -3.30 15.64
N VAL A 368 -10.50 -3.91 14.81
CA VAL A 368 -10.27 -3.98 13.37
C VAL A 368 -10.26 -2.57 12.80
N ASP A 369 -9.35 -2.31 11.86
CA ASP A 369 -9.14 -1.01 11.19
C ASP A 369 -8.63 0.14 12.08
N GLN A 370 -8.46 -0.09 13.39
CA GLN A 370 -7.88 0.88 14.33
C GLN A 370 -6.55 1.45 13.84
N TRP A 371 -5.71 0.60 13.27
CA TRP A 371 -4.36 0.98 12.81
C TRP A 371 -4.35 2.07 11.75
N GLN A 372 -5.37 2.14 10.89
CA GLN A 372 -5.45 3.18 9.88
C GLN A 372 -5.76 4.54 10.52
N LEU A 373 -6.70 4.55 11.46
CA LEU A 373 -7.03 5.75 12.23
C LEU A 373 -5.87 6.16 13.14
N GLU A 374 -5.13 5.19 13.70
CA GLU A 374 -3.94 5.45 14.51
C GLU A 374 -2.83 6.13 13.68
N LYS A 375 -2.60 5.69 12.45
CA LYS A 375 -1.64 6.38 11.55
C LYS A 375 -2.04 7.82 11.27
N LEU A 376 -3.33 8.11 11.05
CA LEU A 376 -3.83 9.48 10.91
C LEU A 376 -3.59 10.28 12.20
N ALA A 377 -3.95 9.73 13.35
CA ALA A 377 -3.79 10.38 14.66
C ALA A 377 -2.33 10.71 14.99
N LEU A 378 -1.40 9.82 14.65
CA LEU A 378 0.04 10.06 14.83
C LEU A 378 0.55 11.23 13.99
N VAL A 379 0.03 11.41 12.77
CA VAL A 379 0.36 12.60 11.96
C VAL A 379 -0.19 13.86 12.61
N CYS A 380 -1.42 13.83 13.14
CA CYS A 380 -2.04 14.95 13.83
C CYS A 380 -1.26 15.46 15.05
N GLN A 381 -0.45 14.60 15.70
CA GLN A 381 0.38 15.02 16.84
C GLN A 381 1.42 16.09 16.47
N SER A 382 1.83 16.17 15.21
CA SER A 382 2.91 17.06 14.78
C SER A 382 2.56 17.90 13.55
N LYS A 383 1.42 17.68 12.91
CA LYS A 383 0.99 18.36 11.68
C LYS A 383 -0.45 18.84 11.80
N GLN A 384 -0.79 19.90 11.08
CA GLN A 384 -2.16 20.38 10.96
C GLN A 384 -2.79 19.78 9.70
N LEU A 385 -3.89 19.05 9.85
CA LEU A 385 -4.59 18.45 8.74
C LEU A 385 -5.75 19.33 8.27
N LEU A 386 -5.91 19.41 6.95
CA LEU A 386 -7.00 20.07 6.26
C LEU A 386 -7.58 19.09 5.25
N PHE A 387 -8.89 19.14 4.98
CA PHE A 387 -9.56 18.14 4.17
C PHE A 387 -10.45 18.77 3.11
N TYR A 388 -10.30 18.28 1.87
CA TYR A 388 -11.29 18.41 0.81
C TYR A 388 -11.77 17.00 0.42
N VAL A 389 -12.88 16.59 1.03
CA VAL A 389 -13.43 15.23 0.95
C VAL A 389 -14.95 15.28 0.67
N PRO A 390 -15.37 15.72 -0.53
CA PRO A 390 -16.76 16.07 -0.81
C PRO A 390 -17.74 14.89 -0.67
N GLY A 391 -17.32 13.65 -0.92
CA GLY A 391 -18.15 12.46 -0.78
C GLY A 391 -18.28 11.94 0.66
N LEU A 392 -17.54 12.51 1.62
CA LEU A 392 -17.69 12.14 3.02
C LEU A 392 -18.99 12.72 3.57
N PRO A 393 -19.90 11.91 4.16
CA PRO A 393 -21.15 12.39 4.78
C PRO A 393 -20.90 13.49 5.81
N GLU A 394 -21.81 14.46 5.87
CA GLU A 394 -21.68 15.64 6.74
C GLU A 394 -21.55 15.24 8.22
N SER A 395 -22.22 14.18 8.66
CA SER A 395 -22.11 13.63 10.02
C SER A 395 -20.68 13.21 10.41
N PHE A 396 -19.82 12.88 9.45
CA PHE A 396 -18.41 12.58 9.73
C PHE A 396 -17.51 13.80 9.68
N ARG A 397 -17.91 14.89 9.00
CA ARG A 397 -17.07 16.09 8.85
C ARG A 397 -16.82 16.77 10.20
N GLU A 398 -17.80 16.73 11.11
CA GLU A 398 -17.66 17.27 12.46
C GLU A 398 -16.71 16.44 13.35
N SER A 399 -16.52 15.16 13.01
CA SER A 399 -15.63 14.23 13.73
C SER A 399 -14.18 14.28 13.22
N MET A 400 -13.92 15.04 12.15
CA MET A 400 -12.59 15.12 11.57
C MET A 400 -11.63 15.94 12.46
N TRP A 401 -10.39 15.50 12.56
CA TRP A 401 -9.36 16.18 13.36
C TRP A 401 -8.66 17.31 12.57
N GLY A 402 -9.47 18.13 11.93
CA GLY A 402 -9.04 19.30 11.15
C GLY A 402 -10.19 19.86 10.33
N PRO A 403 -10.07 21.08 9.78
CA PRO A 403 -11.14 21.73 9.02
C PRO A 403 -11.41 20.97 7.72
N VAL A 404 -12.71 20.83 7.40
CA VAL A 404 -13.22 20.25 6.15
C VAL A 404 -13.83 21.36 5.30
N TYR A 405 -13.37 21.49 4.07
CA TYR A 405 -13.77 22.58 3.17
C TYR A 405 -14.79 22.13 2.14
N GLY A 406 -15.73 23.00 1.81
CA GLY A 406 -16.78 22.74 0.81
C GLY A 406 -16.33 22.94 -0.63
N SER A 407 -15.24 23.69 -0.83
CA SER A 407 -14.66 23.89 -2.17
C SER A 407 -13.13 23.74 -2.13
N MET A 408 -12.55 23.42 -3.30
CA MET A 408 -11.10 23.30 -3.40
C MET A 408 -10.42 24.69 -3.26
N ALA A 409 -11.06 25.76 -3.71
CA ALA A 409 -10.55 27.13 -3.57
C ALA A 409 -10.43 27.51 -2.07
N ASP A 410 -11.46 27.24 -1.27
CA ASP A 410 -11.44 27.48 0.17
C ASP A 410 -10.38 26.61 0.89
N ALA A 411 -10.22 25.35 0.45
CA ALA A 411 -9.22 24.46 0.99
C ALA A 411 -7.79 24.96 0.75
N VAL A 412 -7.51 25.44 -0.46
CA VAL A 412 -6.20 26.05 -0.80
C VAL A 412 -6.00 27.37 -0.03
N ALA A 413 -7.03 28.20 0.11
CA ALA A 413 -6.98 29.42 0.91
C ALA A 413 -6.65 29.09 2.38
N GLY A 414 -7.33 28.10 2.99
CA GLY A 414 -7.05 27.65 4.35
C GLY A 414 -5.65 27.04 4.52
N LEU A 415 -5.14 26.34 3.49
CA LEU A 415 -3.78 25.82 3.51
C LEU A 415 -2.75 26.97 3.58
N THR A 416 -2.94 27.99 2.76
CA THR A 416 -1.99 29.11 2.62
C THR A 416 -2.16 30.20 3.67
N GLU A 417 -3.28 30.23 4.39
CA GLU A 417 -3.54 31.17 5.47
C GLU A 417 -2.42 31.14 6.53
N GLY A 418 -1.86 32.31 6.85
CA GLY A 418 -0.79 32.46 7.84
C GLY A 418 0.60 31.98 7.39
N LEU A 419 0.76 31.44 6.17
CA LEU A 419 2.08 31.13 5.63
C LEU A 419 2.78 32.41 5.16
N PRO A 420 4.10 32.54 5.40
CA PRO A 420 4.85 33.70 4.91
C PRO A 420 4.95 33.67 3.37
N ARG A 421 5.08 34.83 2.74
CA ARG A 421 5.36 34.90 1.31
C ARG A 421 6.66 34.17 0.98
N GLY A 422 6.66 33.35 -0.05
CA GLY A 422 7.79 32.49 -0.42
C GLY A 422 7.88 31.18 0.38
N ALA A 423 6.88 30.83 1.20
CA ALA A 423 6.81 29.53 1.86
C ALA A 423 6.84 28.40 0.84
N LYS A 424 7.50 27.29 1.19
CA LYS A 424 7.64 26.11 0.34
C LYS A 424 6.41 25.22 0.51
N ILE A 425 5.76 24.87 -0.60
CA ILE A 425 4.59 23.98 -0.63
C ILE A 425 4.89 22.84 -1.60
N ALA A 426 4.88 21.60 -1.10
CA ALA A 426 4.92 20.44 -1.97
C ALA A 426 3.50 20.11 -2.48
N VAL A 427 3.42 19.61 -3.71
CA VAL A 427 2.19 19.07 -4.27
C VAL A 427 2.46 17.63 -4.69
N ILE A 428 1.71 16.67 -4.14
CA ILE A 428 1.85 15.24 -4.42
C ILE A 428 0.57 14.76 -5.10
N PRO A 429 0.50 14.80 -6.44
CA PRO A 429 -0.73 14.48 -7.18
C PRO A 429 -1.24 13.06 -6.98
N GLU A 430 -0.37 12.12 -6.63
CA GLU A 430 -0.67 10.70 -6.50
C GLU A 430 -0.16 10.11 -5.17
N GLY A 431 -0.29 10.85 -4.08
CA GLY A 431 0.09 10.57 -2.70
C GLY A 431 0.81 9.24 -2.42
N PRO A 432 0.09 8.13 -2.25
CA PRO A 432 0.67 6.83 -1.86
C PRO A 432 1.67 6.23 -2.86
N TYR A 433 1.66 6.69 -4.13
CA TYR A 433 2.58 6.20 -5.15
C TYR A 433 3.88 6.98 -5.23
N VAL A 434 4.05 8.02 -4.39
CA VAL A 434 5.26 8.81 -4.30
C VAL A 434 5.98 8.49 -3.00
N LEU A 435 7.18 7.94 -3.09
CA LEU A 435 8.05 7.76 -1.95
C LEU A 435 8.88 9.04 -1.74
N ALA A 436 8.32 10.02 -1.06
CA ALA A 436 8.96 11.32 -0.86
C ALA A 436 9.76 11.37 0.46
N ARG A 437 10.95 11.95 0.44
CA ARG A 437 11.80 12.19 1.60
C ARG A 437 12.44 13.57 1.51
N ALA A 438 12.77 14.18 2.66
CA ALA A 438 13.47 15.46 2.74
C ALA A 438 14.76 15.33 3.54
N GLY A 439 15.83 16.04 3.12
CA GLY A 439 17.14 16.04 3.74
C GLY A 439 18.08 14.92 3.24
N GLU A 440 19.31 14.87 3.77
CA GLU A 440 20.26 13.80 3.43
C GLU A 440 19.75 12.46 3.94
N MET A 441 19.64 11.48 3.03
CA MET A 441 19.32 10.10 3.42
C MET A 441 20.51 9.49 4.17
N ALA A 442 20.24 8.93 5.35
CA ALA A 442 21.02 7.77 5.78
C ALA A 442 20.80 6.66 4.72
N ALA A 443 21.87 6.11 4.18
CA ALA A 443 21.83 5.09 3.13
C ALA A 443 20.82 3.97 3.48
N VAL A 444 19.90 3.70 2.57
CA VAL A 444 18.89 2.62 2.65
C VAL A 444 19.57 1.28 2.43
#